data_1dc61f85cef93034e616c46787fcf25e
#
_entry.id   1dc61f85cef93034e616c46787fcf25e
#
_cell.length_a   1.000
_cell.length_b   1.000
_cell.length_c   1.000
_cell.angle_alpha   90.00
_cell.angle_beta   90.00
_cell.angle_gamma   90.00
#
_symmetry.space_group_name_H-M   'P 1'
#
loop_
_entity.id
_entity.type
_entity.pdbx_description
1 polymer ?
#
loop_
_entity_poly.entity_id
_entity_poly.type
_entity_poly.pdbx_seq_one_letter_code
_entity_poly.pdbx_strand_id
1 'polypeptide(L)'
;DRIAYEKAKVGIAWERSETGFHLSTDERGGTPGSANSSPDDEPEDPDRPDTPHKPGIPTDIIVLPNEIVFNELLPNPYPEGSEYIELYNRSDRTLPLAGLSVATRKSDGTLSSHYPLSSIVSPVEPQDYVLLTKSMGGVSDFYLISSPDALHELKLPVLANTSATLVLFRTEDEVMIDEIRYSSKWHAPSVKNEKGIALERINPDSDTQDE
;
A
#
# COMPACT_ATOMS: atom_id res chain seq x y z
N ASP A 1 13.40 -13.54 28.17
CA ASP A 1 12.53 -12.70 29.02
C ASP A 1 11.55 -13.59 29.75
N ARG A 2 11.30 -13.31 31.04
CA ARG A 2 10.36 -14.05 31.84
C ARG A 2 9.19 -13.12 32.18
N ILE A 3 8.00 -13.47 31.62
CA ILE A 3 6.78 -12.70 31.84
C ILE A 3 6.01 -13.39 32.97
N ALA A 4 5.69 -12.65 34.04
CA ALA A 4 4.78 -13.07 35.09
C ALA A 4 3.44 -12.36 34.90
N TYR A 5 2.35 -13.11 34.83
CA TYR A 5 1.00 -12.57 34.76
C TYR A 5 0.11 -13.19 35.84
N GLU A 6 -0.93 -12.47 36.19
CA GLU A 6 -1.92 -12.95 37.15
C GLU A 6 -2.84 -14.01 36.51
N LYS A 7 -3.78 -14.54 37.28
CA LYS A 7 -4.68 -15.60 36.84
C LYS A 7 -5.49 -15.15 35.61
N ALA A 8 -5.32 -15.88 34.53
CA ALA A 8 -6.07 -15.64 33.28
C ALA A 8 -7.59 -15.83 33.47
N LYS A 9 -8.41 -15.03 32.79
CA LYS A 9 -9.85 -15.24 32.66
C LYS A 9 -10.14 -16.04 31.37
N VAL A 10 -11.14 -16.92 31.43
CA VAL A 10 -11.52 -17.73 30.27
C VAL A 10 -12.05 -16.82 29.16
N GLY A 11 -11.49 -16.96 27.96
CA GLY A 11 -11.90 -16.20 26.76
C GLY A 11 -11.39 -14.76 26.69
N ILE A 12 -10.49 -14.34 27.59
CA ILE A 12 -9.92 -12.99 27.59
C ILE A 12 -8.40 -13.10 27.50
N ALA A 13 -7.81 -12.47 26.50
CA ALA A 13 -6.38 -12.41 26.25
C ALA A 13 -5.68 -11.43 27.21
N TRP A 14 -4.40 -11.67 27.46
CA TRP A 14 -3.51 -10.67 28.04
C TRP A 14 -2.83 -9.88 26.93
N GLU A 15 -2.93 -8.57 26.98
CA GLU A 15 -2.39 -7.64 26.00
C GLU A 15 -1.30 -6.77 26.61
N ARG A 16 -0.32 -6.37 25.79
CA ARG A 16 0.80 -5.53 26.22
C ARG A 16 0.44 -4.06 26.07
N SER A 17 0.73 -3.26 27.12
CA SER A 17 0.71 -1.80 27.10
C SER A 17 2.10 -1.23 27.42
N GLU A 18 2.23 0.08 27.39
CA GLU A 18 3.47 0.76 27.78
C GLU A 18 3.88 0.49 29.23
N THR A 19 2.92 0.24 30.11
CA THR A 19 3.13 0.01 31.54
C THR A 19 3.18 -1.46 31.94
N GLY A 20 2.95 -2.40 31.00
CA GLY A 20 2.98 -3.84 31.28
C GLY A 20 1.95 -4.64 30.51
N PHE A 21 1.37 -5.67 31.15
CA PHE A 21 0.32 -6.50 30.59
C PHE A 21 -1.00 -6.29 31.33
N HIS A 22 -2.10 -6.21 30.59
CA HIS A 22 -3.47 -6.13 31.11
C HIS A 22 -4.38 -7.13 30.40
N LEU A 23 -5.54 -7.39 30.95
CA LEU A 23 -6.58 -8.16 30.25
C LEU A 23 -7.17 -7.31 29.15
N SER A 24 -7.41 -7.92 27.98
CA SER A 24 -8.07 -7.25 26.86
C SER A 24 -9.39 -6.64 27.27
N THR A 25 -9.65 -5.42 26.85
CA THR A 25 -10.93 -4.70 26.99
C THR A 25 -11.78 -4.82 25.74
N ASP A 26 -11.29 -5.48 24.67
CA ASP A 26 -12.04 -5.75 23.45
C ASP A 26 -13.21 -6.72 23.75
N GLU A 27 -14.40 -6.42 23.24
CA GLU A 27 -15.62 -7.20 23.47
C GLU A 27 -15.51 -8.67 23.00
N ARG A 28 -14.61 -8.96 22.06
CA ARG A 28 -14.31 -10.31 21.56
C ARG A 28 -13.30 -11.06 22.43
N GLY A 29 -12.79 -10.42 23.47
CA GLY A 29 -11.84 -11.00 24.42
C GLY A 29 -10.39 -10.95 24.00
N GLY A 30 -10.05 -10.26 22.90
CA GLY A 30 -8.67 -10.08 22.41
C GLY A 30 -8.63 -9.42 21.04
N THR A 31 -7.45 -8.93 20.65
CA THR A 31 -7.21 -8.17 19.41
C THR A 31 -6.17 -8.86 18.51
N PRO A 32 -6.32 -10.17 18.14
CA PRO A 32 -5.35 -10.86 17.31
C PRO A 32 -5.25 -10.22 15.93
N GLY A 33 -4.03 -9.81 15.54
CA GLY A 33 -3.77 -9.14 14.27
C GLY A 33 -4.16 -7.65 14.22
N SER A 34 -4.43 -7.04 15.37
CA SER A 34 -4.74 -5.61 15.52
C SER A 34 -3.94 -5.01 16.68
N ALA A 35 -3.96 -3.68 16.81
CA ALA A 35 -3.39 -3.02 17.99
C ALA A 35 -4.11 -3.51 19.26
N ASN A 36 -3.34 -3.68 20.36
CA ASN A 36 -3.89 -4.10 21.63
C ASN A 36 -4.91 -3.09 22.15
N SER A 37 -5.95 -3.58 22.82
CA SER A 37 -6.92 -2.72 23.50
C SER A 37 -6.25 -1.96 24.65
N SER A 38 -6.78 -0.77 24.94
CA SER A 38 -6.29 0.04 26.07
C SER A 38 -7.22 -0.12 27.30
N PRO A 39 -6.68 -0.15 28.53
CA PRO A 39 -7.53 -0.08 29.74
C PRO A 39 -8.38 1.20 29.80
N ASP A 40 -8.01 2.22 29.00
CA ASP A 40 -8.72 3.50 28.91
C ASP A 40 -9.80 3.50 27.81
N ASP A 41 -9.94 2.41 27.06
CA ASP A 41 -11.04 2.21 26.08
C ASP A 41 -12.34 1.80 26.83
N GLU A 42 -12.83 2.65 27.74
CA GLU A 42 -14.22 2.50 28.25
C GLU A 42 -15.22 2.90 27.16
N PRO A 43 -16.39 2.22 27.07
CA PRO A 43 -17.44 2.61 26.14
C PRO A 43 -17.82 4.08 26.36
N GLU A 44 -17.85 4.85 25.27
CA GLU A 44 -18.11 6.29 25.29
C GLU A 44 -19.41 6.61 26.04
N ASP A 45 -19.29 7.32 27.15
CA ASP A 45 -20.40 7.98 27.83
C ASP A 45 -20.82 9.18 26.96
N PRO A 46 -22.05 9.19 26.40
CA PRO A 46 -22.51 10.28 25.50
C PRO A 46 -22.59 11.65 26.15
N ASP A 47 -22.42 11.75 27.50
CA ASP A 47 -22.45 13.00 28.26
C ASP A 47 -21.05 13.45 28.73
N ARG A 48 -19.95 12.81 28.31
CA ARG A 48 -18.59 13.19 28.69
C ARG A 48 -18.06 14.30 27.79
N PRO A 49 -17.60 15.45 28.33
CA PRO A 49 -16.98 16.48 27.50
C PRO A 49 -15.68 15.95 26.87
N ASP A 50 -15.49 16.24 25.58
CA ASP A 50 -14.42 15.82 24.66
C ASP A 50 -13.09 15.52 25.35
N THR A 51 -12.75 14.23 25.50
CA THR A 51 -11.36 13.79 25.65
C THR A 51 -10.70 13.79 24.27
N PRO A 52 -9.40 14.14 24.16
CA PRO A 52 -8.76 14.23 22.86
C PRO A 52 -8.82 12.86 22.16
N HIS A 53 -9.53 12.81 21.06
CA HIS A 53 -9.57 11.68 20.16
C HIS A 53 -8.13 11.24 19.83
N LYS A 54 -7.87 9.93 19.85
CA LYS A 54 -6.75 9.32 19.13
C LYS A 54 -6.73 10.00 17.74
N PRO A 55 -5.60 10.54 17.27
CA PRO A 55 -5.56 11.20 15.98
C PRO A 55 -6.05 10.20 14.94
N GLY A 56 -7.31 10.33 14.51
CA GLY A 56 -7.74 9.79 13.23
C GLY A 56 -6.73 10.31 12.22
N ILE A 57 -6.31 9.49 11.26
CA ILE A 57 -5.50 10.00 10.14
C ILE A 57 -6.21 11.26 9.68
N PRO A 58 -5.56 12.45 9.72
CA PRO A 58 -6.22 13.67 9.32
C PRO A 58 -6.82 13.43 7.94
N THR A 59 -8.13 13.59 7.79
CA THR A 59 -8.86 13.43 6.52
C THR A 59 -8.35 14.37 5.43
N ASP A 60 -7.43 15.28 5.78
CA ASP A 60 -6.88 16.32 4.95
C ASP A 60 -5.41 16.10 4.54
N ILE A 61 -4.86 14.86 4.69
CA ILE A 61 -3.51 14.59 4.17
C ILE A 61 -3.58 14.52 2.65
N ILE A 62 -3.05 15.56 2.02
CA ILE A 62 -2.89 15.61 0.56
C ILE A 62 -1.54 15.01 0.20
N VAL A 63 -1.54 14.05 -0.73
CA VAL A 63 -0.33 13.50 -1.34
C VAL A 63 0.23 14.53 -2.33
N LEU A 64 1.49 14.88 -2.16
CA LEU A 64 2.19 15.83 -3.01
C LEU A 64 2.93 15.12 -4.17
N PRO A 65 3.24 15.83 -5.27
CA PRO A 65 4.07 15.28 -6.35
C PRO A 65 5.36 14.65 -5.83
N ASN A 66 5.68 13.49 -6.35
CA ASN A 66 6.87 12.70 -6.01
C ASN A 66 6.93 12.12 -4.58
N GLU A 67 5.89 12.17 -3.78
CA GLU A 67 5.87 11.48 -2.48
C GLU A 67 5.58 9.98 -2.60
N ILE A 68 4.69 9.59 -3.51
CA ILE A 68 4.45 8.20 -3.91
C ILE A 68 4.93 8.04 -5.34
N VAL A 69 5.77 7.04 -5.56
CA VAL A 69 6.36 6.79 -6.88
C VAL A 69 6.15 5.36 -7.35
N PHE A 70 6.14 5.15 -8.68
CA PHE A 70 6.22 3.81 -9.26
C PHE A 70 7.60 3.22 -8.96
N ASN A 71 7.66 2.07 -8.30
CA ASN A 71 8.91 1.39 -7.95
C ASN A 71 9.18 0.17 -8.82
N GLU A 72 8.18 -0.71 -8.98
CA GLU A 72 8.33 -1.94 -9.75
C GLU A 72 7.10 -2.18 -10.64
N LEU A 73 7.32 -2.73 -11.83
CA LEU A 73 6.28 -3.02 -12.81
C LEU A 73 6.48 -4.42 -13.39
N LEU A 74 5.44 -5.23 -13.42
CA LEU A 74 5.42 -6.50 -14.16
C LEU A 74 4.42 -6.44 -15.32
N PRO A 75 4.82 -5.98 -16.50
CA PRO A 75 3.91 -5.91 -17.65
C PRO A 75 3.73 -7.25 -18.38
N ASN A 76 4.66 -8.19 -18.26
CA ASN A 76 4.65 -9.46 -18.99
C ASN A 76 4.74 -10.65 -18.01
N PRO A 77 3.64 -10.97 -17.29
CA PRO A 77 3.65 -12.08 -16.32
C PRO A 77 3.77 -13.45 -16.98
N TYR A 78 4.03 -14.48 -16.17
CA TYR A 78 3.89 -15.88 -16.59
C TYR A 78 2.45 -16.20 -17.03
N PRO A 79 2.22 -17.27 -17.82
CA PRO A 79 0.87 -17.80 -18.01
C PRO A 79 0.24 -18.09 -16.63
N GLU A 80 -1.04 -17.75 -16.48
CA GLU A 80 -1.78 -17.81 -15.20
C GLU A 80 -1.33 -16.78 -14.14
N GLY A 81 -0.24 -16.05 -14.40
CA GLY A 81 0.20 -14.93 -13.55
C GLY A 81 -0.61 -13.66 -13.78
N SER A 82 -0.37 -12.65 -12.97
CA SER A 82 -1.01 -11.34 -13.08
C SER A 82 0.01 -10.22 -13.21
N GLU A 83 -0.33 -9.21 -14.02
CA GLU A 83 0.38 -7.93 -14.01
C GLU A 83 0.31 -7.29 -12.63
N TYR A 84 1.35 -6.57 -12.25
CA TYR A 84 1.34 -5.75 -11.05
C TYR A 84 2.06 -4.42 -11.21
N ILE A 85 1.72 -3.51 -10.32
CA ILE A 85 2.35 -2.21 -10.11
C ILE A 85 2.73 -2.13 -8.63
N GLU A 86 3.99 -1.87 -8.34
CA GLU A 86 4.41 -1.53 -6.98
C GLU A 86 4.62 -0.03 -6.86
N LEU A 87 4.04 0.55 -5.81
CA LEU A 87 4.22 1.93 -5.40
C LEU A 87 5.09 1.98 -4.15
N TYR A 88 5.91 3.01 -4.04
CA TYR A 88 6.78 3.27 -2.90
C TYR A 88 6.50 4.65 -2.31
N ASN A 89 6.31 4.73 -1.00
CA ASN A 89 6.25 5.99 -0.28
C ASN A 89 7.66 6.46 0.08
N ARG A 90 8.23 7.36 -0.72
CA ARG A 90 9.57 7.89 -0.46
C ARG A 90 9.61 9.10 0.47
N SER A 91 8.45 9.51 0.98
CA SER A 91 8.34 10.61 1.94
C SER A 91 8.59 10.14 3.38
N ASP A 92 8.69 11.10 4.28
CA ASP A 92 8.75 10.89 5.75
C ASP A 92 7.35 10.93 6.42
N ARG A 93 6.28 10.86 5.62
CA ARG A 93 4.89 10.96 6.07
C ARG A 93 4.12 9.68 5.76
N THR A 94 3.20 9.31 6.65
CA THR A 94 2.16 8.31 6.38
C THR A 94 1.14 8.90 5.40
N LEU A 95 0.93 8.26 4.25
CA LEU A 95 0.15 8.79 3.14
C LEU A 95 -1.05 7.91 2.76
N PRO A 96 -2.25 8.49 2.54
CA PRO A 96 -3.41 7.75 2.04
C PRO A 96 -3.31 7.54 0.53
N LEU A 97 -3.65 6.32 0.05
CA LEU A 97 -3.78 6.05 -1.39
C LEU A 97 -5.20 6.27 -1.92
N ALA A 98 -6.20 6.28 -1.04
CA ALA A 98 -7.63 6.31 -1.43
C ALA A 98 -8.01 7.50 -2.33
N GLY A 99 -7.30 8.62 -2.21
CA GLY A 99 -7.49 9.82 -3.03
C GLY A 99 -6.75 9.81 -4.37
N LEU A 100 -6.04 8.73 -4.70
CA LEU A 100 -5.23 8.61 -5.91
C LEU A 100 -5.92 7.73 -6.97
N SER A 101 -5.50 7.92 -8.21
CA SER A 101 -5.87 7.08 -9.36
C SER A 101 -4.65 6.77 -10.22
N VAL A 102 -4.69 5.60 -10.89
CA VAL A 102 -3.73 5.23 -11.92
C VAL A 102 -4.40 5.34 -13.29
N ALA A 103 -3.66 5.80 -14.29
CA ALA A 103 -4.08 5.78 -15.71
C ALA A 103 -2.87 5.51 -16.61
N THR A 104 -3.12 5.28 -17.89
CA THR A 104 -2.09 5.34 -18.93
C THR A 104 -2.21 6.64 -19.70
N ARG A 105 -1.08 7.24 -20.09
CA ARG A 105 -1.07 8.38 -21.00
C ARG A 105 -1.06 7.87 -22.44
N LYS A 106 -1.99 8.36 -23.24
CA LYS A 106 -2.09 8.06 -24.66
C LYS A 106 -1.08 8.88 -25.48
N SER A 107 -0.89 8.51 -26.75
CA SER A 107 0.01 9.21 -27.66
C SER A 107 -0.40 10.67 -27.96
N ASP A 108 -1.67 11.00 -27.76
CA ASP A 108 -2.19 12.38 -27.90
C ASP A 108 -2.00 13.22 -26.61
N GLY A 109 -1.39 12.63 -25.56
CA GLY A 109 -1.15 13.27 -24.28
C GLY A 109 -2.31 13.16 -23.29
N THR A 110 -3.49 12.68 -23.69
CA THR A 110 -4.64 12.49 -22.82
C THR A 110 -4.49 11.23 -21.94
N LEU A 111 -5.19 11.20 -20.81
CA LEU A 111 -5.26 10.03 -19.96
C LEU A 111 -6.29 9.01 -20.51
N SER A 112 -6.05 7.74 -20.22
CA SER A 112 -7.02 6.66 -20.41
C SER A 112 -8.14 6.73 -19.37
N SER A 113 -8.92 5.65 -19.22
CA SER A 113 -9.82 5.48 -18.08
C SER A 113 -9.03 5.56 -16.77
N HIS A 114 -9.63 6.20 -15.77
CA HIS A 114 -9.07 6.32 -14.44
C HIS A 114 -9.36 5.04 -13.63
N TYR A 115 -8.37 4.58 -12.91
CA TYR A 115 -8.44 3.41 -12.02
C TYR A 115 -8.19 3.88 -10.58
N PRO A 116 -9.26 4.21 -9.82
CA PRO A 116 -9.13 4.77 -8.49
C PRO A 116 -8.61 3.72 -7.49
N LEU A 117 -7.77 4.17 -6.56
CA LEU A 117 -7.22 3.37 -5.46
C LEU A 117 -8.10 3.46 -4.20
N SER A 118 -9.33 3.93 -4.31
CA SER A 118 -10.25 4.21 -3.20
C SER A 118 -10.63 2.99 -2.35
N SER A 119 -10.40 1.77 -2.83
CA SER A 119 -10.58 0.55 -2.05
C SER A 119 -9.45 0.28 -1.05
N ILE A 120 -8.32 0.98 -1.17
CA ILE A 120 -7.16 0.85 -0.27
C ILE A 120 -7.37 1.83 0.88
N VAL A 121 -7.85 1.31 2.00
CA VAL A 121 -8.15 2.11 3.20
C VAL A 121 -6.97 2.27 4.14
N SER A 122 -6.01 1.34 4.09
CA SER A 122 -4.78 1.43 4.89
C SER A 122 -3.85 2.47 4.30
N PRO A 123 -3.33 3.40 5.09
CA PRO A 123 -2.30 4.31 4.63
C PRO A 123 -0.97 3.57 4.42
N VAL A 124 -0.08 4.20 3.68
CA VAL A 124 1.28 3.71 3.43
C VAL A 124 2.25 4.46 4.32
N GLU A 125 2.95 3.74 5.17
CA GLU A 125 3.96 4.31 6.07
C GLU A 125 5.18 4.83 5.28
N PRO A 126 5.99 5.72 5.89
CA PRO A 126 7.24 6.16 5.29
C PRO A 126 8.12 4.98 4.88
N GLN A 127 8.65 5.01 3.64
CA GLN A 127 9.54 4.01 3.07
C GLN A 127 8.92 2.61 2.90
N ASP A 128 7.59 2.50 2.99
CA ASP A 128 6.87 1.27 2.73
C ASP A 128 6.41 1.17 1.27
N TYR A 129 6.11 -0.07 0.89
CA TYR A 129 5.67 -0.45 -0.46
C TYR A 129 4.22 -0.92 -0.45
N VAL A 130 3.55 -0.71 -1.58
CA VAL A 130 2.20 -1.24 -1.84
C VAL A 130 2.18 -1.88 -3.22
N LEU A 131 1.74 -3.13 -3.28
CA LEU A 131 1.63 -3.91 -4.50
C LEU A 131 0.18 -3.96 -4.98
N LEU A 132 -0.05 -3.50 -6.19
CA LEU A 132 -1.36 -3.42 -6.84
C LEU A 132 -1.43 -4.47 -7.96
N THR A 133 -2.46 -5.31 -7.97
CA THR A 133 -2.64 -6.34 -8.99
C THR A 133 -4.11 -6.56 -9.33
N LYS A 134 -4.37 -7.22 -10.48
CA LYS A 134 -5.71 -7.66 -10.88
C LYS A 134 -6.08 -9.02 -10.28
N SER A 135 -5.09 -9.78 -9.78
CA SER A 135 -5.28 -11.08 -9.14
C SER A 135 -4.17 -11.34 -8.12
N MET A 136 -4.53 -11.42 -6.84
CA MET A 136 -3.59 -11.74 -5.77
C MET A 136 -2.97 -13.13 -5.98
N GLY A 137 -3.77 -14.15 -6.31
CA GLY A 137 -3.28 -15.49 -6.61
C GLY A 137 -2.32 -15.51 -7.80
N GLY A 138 -2.62 -14.73 -8.86
CA GLY A 138 -1.75 -14.62 -10.03
C GLY A 138 -0.40 -13.94 -9.76
N VAL A 139 -0.20 -13.36 -8.58
CA VAL A 139 1.10 -12.86 -8.12
C VAL A 139 1.71 -13.81 -7.10
N SER A 140 0.97 -14.17 -6.04
CA SER A 140 1.49 -14.95 -4.91
C SER A 140 1.90 -16.39 -5.28
N ASP A 141 1.33 -16.95 -6.36
CA ASP A 141 1.71 -18.28 -6.84
C ASP A 141 3.08 -18.32 -7.55
N PHE A 142 3.57 -17.15 -7.98
CA PHE A 142 4.83 -17.02 -8.74
C PHE A 142 5.92 -16.27 -8.00
N TYR A 143 5.56 -15.40 -7.04
CA TYR A 143 6.49 -14.51 -6.35
C TYR A 143 6.31 -14.59 -4.84
N LEU A 144 7.42 -14.51 -4.12
CA LEU A 144 7.41 -14.44 -2.66
C LEU A 144 6.99 -13.01 -2.26
N ILE A 145 5.85 -12.89 -1.59
CA ILE A 145 5.36 -11.62 -1.08
C ILE A 145 5.83 -11.45 0.37
N SER A 146 6.73 -10.51 0.61
CA SER A 146 7.30 -10.25 1.94
C SER A 146 6.29 -9.66 2.91
N SER A 147 5.35 -8.85 2.40
CA SER A 147 4.31 -8.17 3.16
C SER A 147 2.93 -8.43 2.53
N PRO A 148 2.24 -9.53 2.90
CA PRO A 148 0.95 -9.87 2.32
C PRO A 148 -0.12 -8.78 2.48
N ASP A 149 -0.07 -8.01 3.57
CA ASP A 149 -1.01 -6.89 3.83
C ASP A 149 -0.79 -5.70 2.89
N ALA A 150 0.36 -5.62 2.23
CA ALA A 150 0.67 -4.61 1.22
C ALA A 150 0.18 -4.99 -0.19
N LEU A 151 -0.32 -6.23 -0.39
CA LEU A 151 -0.83 -6.72 -1.67
C LEU A 151 -2.33 -6.45 -1.80
N HIS A 152 -2.72 -5.67 -2.79
CA HIS A 152 -4.11 -5.28 -3.02
C HIS A 152 -4.61 -5.71 -4.41
N GLU A 153 -5.77 -6.38 -4.43
CA GLU A 153 -6.46 -6.74 -5.67
C GLU A 153 -7.48 -5.67 -6.05
N LEU A 154 -7.31 -5.08 -7.22
CA LEU A 154 -8.19 -4.04 -7.74
C LEU A 154 -8.12 -3.97 -9.26
N LYS A 155 -9.03 -3.19 -9.87
CA LYS A 155 -8.97 -2.90 -11.30
C LYS A 155 -7.78 -2.00 -11.59
N LEU A 156 -6.98 -2.37 -12.61
CA LEU A 156 -5.81 -1.63 -13.07
C LEU A 156 -5.85 -1.49 -14.60
N PRO A 157 -5.15 -0.50 -15.17
CA PRO A 157 -4.91 -0.46 -16.60
C PRO A 157 -4.19 -1.73 -17.06
N VAL A 158 -4.34 -2.10 -18.33
CA VAL A 158 -3.50 -3.14 -18.93
C VAL A 158 -2.11 -2.55 -19.14
N LEU A 159 -1.09 -3.27 -18.67
CA LEU A 159 0.30 -2.92 -18.91
C LEU A 159 0.75 -3.50 -20.26
N ALA A 160 1.09 -2.65 -21.21
CA ALA A 160 1.61 -3.15 -22.49
C ALA A 160 2.98 -3.80 -22.29
N ASN A 161 3.18 -5.03 -22.80
CA ASN A 161 4.41 -5.80 -22.62
C ASN A 161 5.67 -5.08 -23.16
N THR A 162 5.52 -4.16 -24.09
CA THR A 162 6.67 -3.49 -24.73
C THR A 162 6.99 -2.13 -24.13
N SER A 163 5.98 -1.27 -24.01
CA SER A 163 6.13 0.07 -23.40
C SER A 163 4.77 0.72 -23.18
N ALA A 164 4.68 1.52 -22.11
CA ALA A 164 3.56 2.43 -21.88
C ALA A 164 4.02 3.58 -20.96
N THR A 165 3.19 4.59 -20.85
CA THR A 165 3.35 5.65 -19.85
C THR A 165 2.25 5.49 -18.83
N LEU A 166 2.61 5.21 -17.56
CA LEU A 166 1.71 5.19 -16.41
C LEU A 166 1.75 6.52 -15.71
N VAL A 167 0.60 6.95 -15.22
CA VAL A 167 0.45 8.20 -14.45
C VAL A 167 -0.27 7.87 -13.16
N LEU A 168 0.31 8.26 -12.04
CA LEU A 168 -0.30 8.31 -10.73
C LEU A 168 -0.70 9.76 -10.46
N PHE A 169 -1.96 10.01 -10.10
CA PHE A 169 -2.48 11.36 -9.93
C PHE A 169 -3.56 11.42 -8.85
N ARG A 170 -3.77 12.60 -8.28
CA ARG A 170 -4.89 12.82 -7.37
C ARG A 170 -6.21 12.83 -8.15
N THR A 171 -7.16 12.06 -7.67
CA THR A 171 -8.45 11.86 -8.37
C THR A 171 -9.29 13.14 -8.44
N GLU A 172 -9.21 14.01 -7.44
CA GLU A 172 -10.03 15.20 -7.29
C GLU A 172 -9.65 16.33 -8.26
N ASP A 173 -8.36 16.62 -8.41
CA ASP A 173 -7.84 17.78 -9.14
C ASP A 173 -6.88 17.42 -10.27
N GLU A 174 -6.70 16.12 -10.53
CA GLU A 174 -5.81 15.55 -11.55
C GLU A 174 -4.35 16.01 -11.45
N VAL A 175 -3.92 16.48 -10.27
CA VAL A 175 -2.50 16.79 -10.04
C VAL A 175 -1.67 15.53 -10.11
N MET A 176 -0.70 15.51 -11.02
CA MET A 176 0.23 14.40 -11.22
C MET A 176 1.11 14.21 -9.99
N ILE A 177 1.15 12.98 -9.48
CA ILE A 177 2.00 12.57 -8.35
C ILE A 177 3.28 11.96 -8.87
N ASP A 178 3.18 11.02 -9.83
CA ASP A 178 4.33 10.43 -10.51
C ASP A 178 3.95 9.98 -11.92
N GLU A 179 4.91 9.93 -12.82
CA GLU A 179 4.73 9.44 -14.19
C GLU A 179 5.95 8.64 -14.62
N ILE A 180 5.73 7.41 -15.12
CA ILE A 180 6.78 6.56 -15.64
C ILE A 180 6.49 6.13 -17.07
N ARG A 181 7.43 6.37 -17.98
CA ARG A 181 7.42 5.83 -19.34
C ARG A 181 8.35 4.62 -19.41
N TYR A 182 7.84 3.45 -19.03
CA TYR A 182 8.62 2.23 -19.06
C TYR A 182 8.78 1.64 -20.46
N SER A 183 9.84 0.84 -20.64
CA SER A 183 10.11 0.08 -21.86
C SER A 183 10.70 -1.29 -21.51
N SER A 184 10.28 -2.36 -22.21
CA SER A 184 10.91 -3.68 -22.07
C SER A 184 12.40 -3.66 -22.43
N LYS A 185 12.86 -2.66 -23.17
CA LYS A 185 14.29 -2.47 -23.48
C LYS A 185 15.16 -2.11 -22.27
N TRP A 186 14.53 -1.81 -21.13
CA TRP A 186 15.26 -1.55 -19.88
C TRP A 186 15.78 -2.82 -19.21
N HIS A 187 15.26 -4.00 -19.61
CA HIS A 187 15.87 -5.26 -19.17
C HIS A 187 17.32 -5.36 -19.61
N ALA A 188 18.16 -5.93 -18.74
CA ALA A 188 19.55 -6.14 -19.07
C ALA A 188 19.70 -6.98 -20.36
N PRO A 189 20.70 -6.73 -21.23
CA PRO A 189 20.89 -7.46 -22.48
C PRO A 189 21.08 -8.98 -22.30
N SER A 190 21.39 -9.44 -21.10
CA SER A 190 21.50 -10.86 -20.72
C SER A 190 20.14 -11.53 -20.56
N VAL A 191 19.07 -10.79 -20.33
CA VAL A 191 17.70 -11.30 -20.22
C VAL A 191 17.21 -11.68 -21.62
N LYS A 192 17.05 -12.99 -21.87
CA LYS A 192 16.61 -13.51 -23.18
C LYS A 192 15.11 -13.73 -23.26
N ASN A 193 14.45 -13.84 -22.12
CA ASN A 193 13.01 -13.97 -22.01
C ASN A 193 12.55 -13.05 -20.85
N GLU A 194 11.81 -12.02 -21.17
CA GLU A 194 11.33 -11.01 -20.24
C GLU A 194 10.07 -11.46 -19.47
N LYS A 195 9.51 -12.64 -19.84
CA LYS A 195 8.29 -13.15 -19.20
C LYS A 195 8.51 -13.47 -17.73
N GLY A 196 7.70 -12.88 -16.88
CA GLY A 196 7.80 -13.04 -15.43
C GLY A 196 8.96 -12.30 -14.79
N ILE A 197 9.61 -11.38 -15.51
CA ILE A 197 10.70 -10.54 -14.97
C ILE A 197 10.19 -9.10 -14.91
N ALA A 198 10.19 -8.53 -13.71
CA ALA A 198 9.76 -7.16 -13.48
C ALA A 198 10.83 -6.14 -13.90
N LEU A 199 10.37 -4.91 -14.07
CA LEU A 199 11.21 -3.72 -14.17
C LEU A 199 11.19 -3.04 -12.81
N GLU A 200 12.32 -2.98 -12.14
CA GLU A 200 12.48 -2.41 -10.81
C GLU A 200 13.34 -1.14 -10.87
N ARG A 201 12.99 -0.15 -10.08
CA ARG A 201 13.75 1.09 -9.93
C ARG A 201 15.08 0.80 -9.23
N ILE A 202 16.19 1.25 -9.81
CA ILE A 202 17.53 1.03 -9.23
C ILE A 202 17.71 1.82 -7.93
N ASN A 203 17.16 3.02 -7.87
CA ASN A 203 17.18 3.86 -6.68
C ASN A 203 15.80 4.50 -6.50
N PRO A 204 15.03 4.11 -5.46
CA PRO A 204 13.70 4.65 -5.23
C PRO A 204 13.67 6.14 -4.90
N ASP A 205 14.80 6.73 -4.50
CA ASP A 205 14.92 8.15 -4.16
C ASP A 205 15.28 9.05 -5.35
N SER A 206 15.68 8.47 -6.49
CA SER A 206 15.92 9.25 -7.70
C SER A 206 14.62 9.61 -8.43
N ASP A 207 14.67 10.59 -9.32
CA ASP A 207 13.51 10.97 -10.12
C ASP A 207 13.12 9.85 -11.10
N THR A 208 11.83 9.74 -11.41
CA THR A 208 11.27 8.57 -12.12
C THR A 208 11.79 8.39 -13.53
N GLN A 209 12.28 9.44 -14.18
CA GLN A 209 12.81 9.41 -15.55
C GLN A 209 14.33 9.64 -15.61
N ASP A 210 15.04 9.57 -14.50
CA ASP A 210 16.49 9.57 -14.50
C ASP A 210 17.01 8.27 -15.12
N GLU A 211 17.75 8.36 -16.24
CA GLU A 211 18.38 7.26 -16.96
C GLU A 211 19.80 6.96 -16.43
#